data_5abe9a5afb33ed2bf1ec131333ef262d
#
_entry.id   5abe9a5afb33ed2bf1ec131333ef262d
#
_cell.length_a   1.000
_cell.length_b   1.000
_cell.length_c   1.000
_cell.angle_alpha   90.00
_cell.angle_beta   90.00
_cell.angle_gamma   90.00
#
_symmetry.space_group_name_H-M   'P 1'
#
loop_
_entity.id
_entity.type
_entity.pdbx_description
1 polymer ?
#
loop_
_entity_poly.entity_id
_entity_poly.type
_entity_poly.pdbx_seq_one_letter_code
_entity_poly.pdbx_strand_id
1 'polypeptide(L)'
;MKKILMIVVVMMAALSSYAQEMYLGGGISLWRDCDADVTSFSISPDFGYNLNERWAVGGEVVFSHEGTHYDVGDEKVSSHINSFAIAPYARYSFYENKIVRLFIDMGMGFSTSKPKHGDSVNGFEIGLKPGLAIKLNDSFSFITKVGFTGYRDDYFRGADGFGVTLDGENISIGIDYEF
;
A
#
# COMPACT_ATOMS: atom_id res chain seq x y z
N MET A 1 -6.26 24.69 0.79
CA MET A 1 -6.65 23.74 -0.27
C MET A 1 -6.18 24.17 -1.66
N LYS A 2 -6.53 25.35 -2.21
CA LYS A 2 -6.09 25.78 -3.55
C LYS A 2 -4.56 25.79 -3.76
N LYS A 3 -3.76 26.16 -2.75
CA LYS A 3 -2.28 26.17 -2.83
C LYS A 3 -1.69 24.75 -2.91
N ILE A 4 -2.27 23.78 -2.18
CA ILE A 4 -1.85 22.38 -2.21
C ILE A 4 -2.19 21.76 -3.57
N LEU A 5 -3.40 22.01 -4.10
CA LEU A 5 -3.80 21.57 -5.43
C LEU A 5 -2.86 22.14 -6.52
N MET A 6 -2.47 23.41 -6.40
CA MET A 6 -1.58 24.09 -7.34
C MET A 6 -0.16 23.48 -7.29
N ILE A 7 0.35 23.12 -6.10
CA ILE A 7 1.63 22.45 -5.93
C ILE A 7 1.58 21.06 -6.57
N VAL A 8 0.51 20.29 -6.37
CA VAL A 8 0.32 18.97 -6.96
C VAL A 8 0.27 19.06 -8.51
N VAL A 9 -0.45 20.03 -9.06
CA VAL A 9 -0.52 20.26 -10.52
C VAL A 9 0.83 20.67 -11.09
N VAL A 10 1.59 21.55 -10.41
CA VAL A 10 2.94 21.95 -10.83
C VAL A 10 3.93 20.80 -10.74
N MET A 11 3.85 19.97 -9.68
CA MET A 11 4.65 18.74 -9.59
C MET A 11 4.31 17.77 -10.73
N MET A 12 3.04 17.53 -11.02
CA MET A 12 2.65 16.68 -12.16
C MET A 12 3.11 17.23 -13.51
N ALA A 13 3.06 18.55 -13.73
CA ALA A 13 3.55 19.18 -14.94
C ALA A 13 5.09 19.14 -15.07
N ALA A 14 5.83 19.23 -13.97
CA ALA A 14 7.29 19.09 -13.97
C ALA A 14 7.76 17.66 -14.25
N LEU A 15 6.95 16.66 -13.86
CA LEU A 15 7.21 15.23 -14.12
C LEU A 15 7.02 14.85 -15.60
N SER A 16 6.21 15.60 -16.35
CA SER A 16 5.90 15.31 -17.76
C SER A 16 7.12 15.30 -18.71
N SER A 17 8.25 15.89 -18.30
CA SER A 17 9.48 15.91 -19.12
C SER A 17 10.34 14.65 -18.99
N TYR A 18 10.08 13.82 -17.96
CA TYR A 18 10.76 12.53 -17.72
C TYR A 18 9.77 11.37 -17.73
N ALA A 19 8.60 11.58 -18.31
CA ALA A 19 7.39 10.81 -18.09
C ALA A 19 7.42 9.38 -18.64
N GLN A 20 8.29 9.03 -19.57
CA GLN A 20 8.31 7.69 -20.20
C GLN A 20 8.80 6.56 -19.30
N GLU A 21 9.28 6.89 -18.09
CA GLU A 21 9.88 5.93 -17.16
C GLU A 21 9.20 5.92 -15.79
N MET A 22 8.12 6.69 -15.62
CA MET A 22 7.44 6.86 -14.33
C MET A 22 6.08 6.18 -14.33
N TYR A 23 5.66 5.71 -13.17
CA TYR A 23 4.30 5.27 -12.94
C TYR A 23 3.74 5.90 -11.66
N LEU A 24 2.45 6.13 -11.68
CA LEU A 24 1.66 6.56 -10.54
C LEU A 24 0.51 5.59 -10.38
N GLY A 25 0.37 5.05 -9.20
CA GLY A 25 -0.67 4.08 -8.93
C GLY A 25 -1.21 4.17 -7.53
N GLY A 26 -1.79 3.09 -7.12
CA GLY A 26 -2.26 2.91 -5.77
C GLY A 26 -3.49 2.04 -5.68
N GLY A 27 -3.83 1.72 -4.44
CA GLY A 27 -4.97 0.90 -4.09
C GLY A 27 -5.91 1.59 -3.11
N ILE A 28 -7.12 1.06 -3.06
CA ILE A 28 -8.08 1.34 -2.01
C ILE A 28 -8.56 0.03 -1.43
N SER A 29 -8.80 0.00 -0.12
CA SER A 29 -9.38 -1.15 0.57
C SER A 29 -10.53 -0.69 1.45
N LEU A 30 -11.61 -1.46 1.43
CA LEU A 30 -12.73 -1.32 2.35
C LEU A 30 -13.08 -2.72 2.83
N TRP A 31 -13.03 -2.93 4.13
CA TRP A 31 -13.34 -4.21 4.73
C TRP A 31 -14.28 -4.06 5.93
N ARG A 32 -15.27 -4.94 6.01
CA ARG A 32 -16.18 -5.03 7.14
C ARG A 32 -16.10 -6.45 7.71
N ASP A 33 -15.58 -6.57 8.92
CA ASP A 33 -15.67 -7.78 9.72
C ASP A 33 -16.96 -7.71 10.53
N CYS A 34 -17.90 -8.61 10.23
CA CYS A 34 -19.21 -8.63 10.89
C CYS A 34 -19.18 -9.31 12.25
N ASP A 35 -18.21 -10.22 12.46
CA ASP A 35 -18.09 -10.96 13.72
C ASP A 35 -17.40 -10.10 14.79
N ALA A 36 -16.37 -9.37 14.40
CA ALA A 36 -15.63 -8.45 15.26
C ALA A 36 -16.24 -7.03 15.33
N ASP A 37 -17.26 -6.73 14.53
CA ASP A 37 -17.85 -5.40 14.35
C ASP A 37 -16.82 -4.32 14.00
N VAL A 38 -15.86 -4.66 13.13
CA VAL A 38 -14.78 -3.79 12.68
C VAL A 38 -15.01 -3.36 11.24
N THR A 39 -14.85 -2.07 10.97
CA THR A 39 -14.80 -1.52 9.60
C THR A 39 -13.45 -0.87 9.39
N SER A 40 -12.75 -1.28 8.34
CA SER A 40 -11.48 -0.68 7.95
C SER A 40 -11.55 -0.12 6.53
N PHE A 41 -10.94 1.03 6.36
CA PHE A 41 -10.74 1.70 5.07
C PHE A 41 -9.29 2.09 4.93
N SER A 42 -8.70 1.84 3.77
CA SER A 42 -7.36 2.34 3.46
C SER A 42 -7.25 2.86 2.04
N ILE A 43 -6.33 3.79 1.87
CA ILE A 43 -5.89 4.32 0.57
C ILE A 43 -4.36 4.29 0.56
N SER A 44 -3.80 3.79 -0.53
CA SER A 44 -2.36 3.60 -0.68
C SER A 44 -1.88 4.10 -2.05
N PRO A 45 -1.68 5.42 -2.21
CA PRO A 45 -1.00 5.94 -3.39
C PRO A 45 0.42 5.38 -3.49
N ASP A 46 0.80 5.00 -4.71
CA ASP A 46 2.08 4.42 -5.08
C ASP A 46 2.70 5.23 -6.22
N PHE A 47 3.97 5.47 -6.13
CA PHE A 47 4.75 6.19 -7.12
C PHE A 47 6.07 5.48 -7.37
N GLY A 48 6.45 5.33 -8.64
CA GLY A 48 7.70 4.70 -8.98
C GLY A 48 8.33 5.18 -10.27
N TYR A 49 9.58 4.80 -10.45
CA TYR A 49 10.42 5.10 -11.59
C TYR A 49 11.05 3.82 -12.13
N ASN A 50 10.84 3.55 -13.41
CA ASN A 50 11.44 2.42 -14.11
C ASN A 50 12.90 2.74 -14.46
N LEU A 51 13.85 2.06 -13.83
CA LEU A 51 15.28 2.21 -14.11
C LEU A 51 15.68 1.54 -15.43
N ASN A 52 14.99 0.46 -15.77
CA ASN A 52 15.13 -0.30 -17.01
C ASN A 52 13.95 -1.28 -17.14
N GLU A 53 13.95 -2.13 -18.18
CA GLU A 53 12.89 -3.12 -18.44
C GLU A 53 12.58 -4.07 -17.27
N ARG A 54 13.52 -4.28 -16.34
CA ARG A 54 13.37 -5.24 -15.24
C ARG A 54 13.34 -4.61 -13.86
N TRP A 55 13.93 -3.42 -13.69
CA TRP A 55 14.08 -2.79 -12.40
C TRP A 55 13.33 -1.47 -12.33
N ALA A 56 12.58 -1.30 -11.26
CA ALA A 56 12.00 -0.02 -10.87
C ALA A 56 12.28 0.25 -9.39
N VAL A 57 12.22 1.51 -9.01
CA VAL A 57 12.25 1.95 -7.61
C VAL A 57 11.01 2.78 -7.35
N GLY A 58 10.45 2.67 -6.17
CA GLY A 58 9.21 3.37 -5.85
C GLY A 58 8.96 3.48 -4.35
N GLY A 59 7.80 4.01 -4.04
CA GLY A 59 7.33 4.12 -2.66
C GLY A 59 5.83 4.22 -2.58
N GLU A 60 5.28 3.51 -1.63
CA GLU A 60 3.86 3.50 -1.29
C GLU A 60 3.66 4.32 -0.01
N VAL A 61 2.61 5.13 0.02
CA VAL A 61 2.16 5.86 1.21
C VAL A 61 0.78 5.33 1.57
N VAL A 62 0.65 4.79 2.78
CA VAL A 62 -0.61 4.16 3.21
C VAL A 62 -1.27 5.01 4.28
N PHE A 63 -2.55 5.32 4.08
CA PHE A 63 -3.43 5.89 5.09
C PHE A 63 -4.52 4.86 5.39
N SER A 64 -4.68 4.49 6.65
CA SER A 64 -5.70 3.53 7.09
C SER A 64 -6.50 4.10 8.24
N HIS A 65 -7.80 3.82 8.23
CA HIS A 65 -8.73 4.12 9.30
C HIS A 65 -9.50 2.86 9.64
N GLU A 66 -9.47 2.48 10.91
CA GLU A 66 -10.19 1.34 11.44
C GLU A 66 -11.14 1.82 12.54
N GLY A 67 -12.40 1.42 12.45
CA GLY A 67 -13.43 1.70 13.45
C GLY A 67 -14.00 0.38 13.99
N THR A 68 -13.95 0.24 15.31
CA THR A 68 -14.50 -0.91 16.03
C THR A 68 -15.63 -0.45 16.91
N HIS A 69 -16.73 -1.20 16.91
CA HIS A 69 -17.87 -1.00 17.81
C HIS A 69 -18.02 -2.25 18.69
N TYR A 70 -18.10 -2.07 19.97
CA TYR A 70 -18.36 -3.16 20.90
C TYR A 70 -19.26 -2.68 22.05
N ASP A 71 -20.12 -3.59 22.50
CA ASP A 71 -21.05 -3.33 23.58
C ASP A 71 -20.39 -3.70 24.91
N VAL A 72 -20.36 -2.75 25.87
CA VAL A 72 -19.88 -2.97 27.25
C VAL A 72 -21.06 -2.73 28.17
N GLY A 73 -21.80 -3.80 28.50
CA GLY A 73 -23.06 -3.69 29.25
C GLY A 73 -24.13 -2.98 28.43
N ASP A 74 -24.69 -1.89 28.94
CA ASP A 74 -25.69 -1.07 28.24
C ASP A 74 -25.07 0.08 27.43
N GLU A 75 -23.75 0.25 27.43
CA GLU A 75 -23.06 1.30 26.71
C GLU A 75 -22.40 0.80 25.43
N LYS A 76 -22.63 1.54 24.32
CA LYS A 76 -21.92 1.32 23.05
C LYS A 76 -20.61 2.09 23.04
N VAL A 77 -19.50 1.38 23.03
CA VAL A 77 -18.16 1.96 22.97
C VAL A 77 -17.65 1.86 21.54
N SER A 78 -17.18 2.98 21.00
CA SER A 78 -16.51 3.03 19.71
C SER A 78 -15.05 3.37 19.88
N SER A 79 -14.17 2.60 19.27
CA SER A 79 -12.75 2.87 19.15
C SER A 79 -12.38 3.08 17.70
N HIS A 80 -11.45 4.00 17.46
CA HIS A 80 -10.93 4.29 16.14
C HIS A 80 -9.42 4.28 16.17
N ILE A 81 -8.82 3.71 15.14
CA ILE A 81 -7.37 3.69 14.93
C ILE A 81 -7.08 4.35 13.59
N ASN A 82 -6.21 5.34 13.58
CA ASN A 82 -5.68 5.94 12.36
C ASN A 82 -4.23 5.49 12.21
N SER A 83 -3.90 4.99 11.04
CA SER A 83 -2.56 4.54 10.74
C SER A 83 -2.02 5.21 9.49
N PHE A 84 -0.72 5.45 9.50
CA PHE A 84 0.03 6.00 8.39
C PHE A 84 1.30 5.18 8.20
N ALA A 85 1.65 4.90 6.94
CA ALA A 85 2.91 4.24 6.65
C ALA A 85 3.57 4.82 5.38
N ILE A 86 4.88 4.66 5.32
CA ILE A 86 5.71 4.92 4.14
C ILE A 86 6.49 3.65 3.86
N ALA A 87 6.42 3.15 2.62
CA ALA A 87 7.02 1.89 2.24
C ALA A 87 7.81 2.03 0.92
N PRO A 88 9.08 2.49 0.97
CA PRO A 88 9.96 2.46 -0.20
C PRO A 88 10.28 1.03 -0.61
N TYR A 89 10.41 0.81 -1.93
CA TYR A 89 10.71 -0.49 -2.50
C TYR A 89 11.57 -0.41 -3.77
N ALA A 90 12.22 -1.54 -4.10
CA ALA A 90 12.75 -1.84 -5.40
C ALA A 90 11.95 -2.99 -6.00
N ARG A 91 11.47 -2.84 -7.22
CA ARG A 91 10.71 -3.83 -7.97
C ARG A 91 11.61 -4.54 -8.96
N TYR A 92 11.58 -5.85 -8.94
CA TYR A 92 12.24 -6.67 -9.94
C TYR A 92 11.20 -7.46 -10.75
N SER A 93 11.10 -7.17 -12.05
CA SER A 93 10.23 -7.87 -13.00
C SER A 93 11.01 -9.03 -13.62
N PHE A 94 10.66 -10.25 -13.22
CA PHE A 94 11.35 -11.46 -13.70
C PHE A 94 10.70 -12.10 -14.92
N TYR A 95 9.46 -11.74 -15.22
CA TYR A 95 8.73 -12.16 -16.41
C TYR A 95 7.82 -11.04 -16.90
N GLU A 96 7.85 -10.80 -18.20
CA GLU A 96 6.95 -9.84 -18.86
C GLU A 96 6.60 -10.30 -20.26
N ASN A 97 5.33 -10.14 -20.60
CA ASN A 97 4.80 -10.29 -21.95
C ASN A 97 3.83 -9.12 -22.26
N LYS A 98 3.09 -9.21 -23.39
CA LYS A 98 2.16 -8.15 -23.81
C LYS A 98 1.00 -7.90 -22.84
N ILE A 99 0.65 -8.86 -21.98
CA ILE A 99 -0.54 -8.80 -21.13
C ILE A 99 -0.15 -8.82 -19.65
N VAL A 100 0.90 -9.58 -19.28
CA VAL A 100 1.22 -9.91 -17.89
C VAL A 100 2.67 -9.59 -17.59
N ARG A 101 2.90 -8.94 -16.44
CA ARG A 101 4.22 -8.74 -15.82
C ARG A 101 4.18 -9.40 -14.44
N LEU A 102 5.14 -10.28 -14.14
CA LEU A 102 5.36 -10.85 -12.82
C LEU A 102 6.55 -10.17 -12.16
N PHE A 103 6.37 -9.75 -10.92
CA PHE A 103 7.40 -9.00 -10.22
C PHE A 103 7.50 -9.38 -8.74
N ILE A 104 8.59 -8.95 -8.11
CA ILE A 104 8.78 -8.99 -6.67
C ILE A 104 9.19 -7.58 -6.22
N ASP A 105 8.42 -7.02 -5.30
CA ASP A 105 8.77 -5.79 -4.59
C ASP A 105 9.61 -6.17 -3.37
N MET A 106 10.83 -5.65 -3.31
CA MET A 106 11.77 -5.77 -2.19
C MET A 106 11.79 -4.44 -1.47
N GLY A 107 11.29 -4.39 -0.25
CA GLY A 107 11.10 -3.11 0.41
C GLY A 107 11.16 -3.16 1.92
N MET A 108 11.05 -1.98 2.48
CA MET A 108 10.88 -1.74 3.90
C MET A 108 9.70 -0.81 4.12
N GLY A 109 9.02 -0.95 5.24
CA GLY A 109 7.89 -0.12 5.62
C GLY A 109 8.07 0.43 7.02
N PHE A 110 7.64 1.67 7.22
CA PHE A 110 7.56 2.31 8.54
C PHE A 110 6.13 2.76 8.75
N SER A 111 5.51 2.30 9.84
CA SER A 111 4.14 2.66 10.17
C SER A 111 4.04 3.35 11.52
N THR A 112 3.03 4.19 11.67
CA THR A 112 2.59 4.71 12.95
C THR A 112 1.07 4.56 13.05
N SER A 113 0.60 4.01 14.14
CA SER A 113 -0.82 3.76 14.39
C SER A 113 -1.22 4.45 15.68
N LYS A 114 -2.25 5.29 15.61
CA LYS A 114 -2.74 6.07 16.75
C LYS A 114 -4.18 5.71 17.07
N PRO A 115 -4.43 5.00 18.20
CA PRO A 115 -5.77 4.83 18.75
C PRO A 115 -6.35 6.16 19.22
N LYS A 116 -7.68 6.27 19.25
CA LYS A 116 -8.38 7.44 19.78
C LYS A 116 -8.03 7.70 21.27
N HIS A 117 -7.85 6.62 22.04
CA HIS A 117 -7.44 6.66 23.44
C HIS A 117 -6.24 5.72 23.61
N GLY A 118 -5.05 6.29 23.76
CA GLY A 118 -3.81 5.52 23.96
C GLY A 118 -2.61 6.13 23.24
N ASP A 119 -1.47 5.52 23.46
CA ASP A 119 -0.21 5.94 22.86
C ASP A 119 -0.09 5.45 21.41
N SER A 120 0.69 6.19 20.63
CA SER A 120 1.01 5.79 19.25
C SER A 120 1.96 4.60 19.27
N VAL A 121 1.67 3.62 18.42
CA VAL A 121 2.55 2.46 18.18
C VAL A 121 3.24 2.68 16.83
N ASN A 122 4.56 2.57 16.82
CA ASN A 122 5.36 2.63 15.61
C ASN A 122 5.78 1.22 15.23
N GLY A 123 5.72 0.91 13.95
CA GLY A 123 6.06 -0.40 13.44
C GLY A 123 6.99 -0.32 12.23
N PHE A 124 7.63 -1.44 11.97
CA PHE A 124 8.58 -1.60 10.88
C PHE A 124 8.36 -2.93 10.17
N GLU A 125 8.55 -2.94 8.85
CA GLU A 125 8.66 -4.20 8.08
C GLU A 125 9.82 -4.13 7.10
N ILE A 126 10.40 -5.27 6.80
CA ILE A 126 11.34 -5.47 5.70
C ILE A 126 11.09 -6.82 5.06
N GLY A 127 10.96 -6.86 3.73
CA GLY A 127 10.66 -8.12 3.07
C GLY A 127 10.38 -8.03 1.59
N LEU A 128 9.79 -9.10 1.09
CA LEU A 128 9.46 -9.33 -0.29
C LEU A 128 7.94 -9.45 -0.44
N LYS A 129 7.38 -8.80 -1.45
CA LYS A 129 5.97 -8.89 -1.83
C LYS A 129 5.89 -9.30 -3.30
N PRO A 130 5.59 -10.57 -3.61
CA PRO A 130 5.37 -10.98 -4.99
C PRO A 130 4.11 -10.34 -5.55
N GLY A 131 4.13 -10.02 -6.84
CA GLY A 131 3.02 -9.35 -7.50
C GLY A 131 2.88 -9.71 -8.97
N LEU A 132 1.71 -9.36 -9.47
CA LEU A 132 1.28 -9.55 -10.84
C LEU A 132 0.71 -8.21 -11.34
N ALA A 133 1.14 -7.78 -12.51
CA ALA A 133 0.52 -6.69 -13.26
C ALA A 133 -0.17 -7.25 -14.49
N ILE A 134 -1.42 -6.86 -14.73
CA ILE A 134 -2.17 -7.16 -15.96
C ILE A 134 -2.29 -5.86 -16.72
N LYS A 135 -1.65 -5.76 -17.89
CA LYS A 135 -1.72 -4.60 -18.76
C LYS A 135 -3.13 -4.49 -19.38
N LEU A 136 -3.85 -3.44 -19.05
CA LEU A 136 -5.17 -3.16 -19.58
C LEU A 136 -5.08 -2.45 -20.94
N ASN A 137 -4.08 -1.59 -21.08
CA ASN A 137 -3.68 -0.90 -22.29
C ASN A 137 -2.23 -0.40 -22.16
N ASP A 138 -1.79 0.49 -23.05
CA ASP A 138 -0.41 1.00 -23.09
C ASP A 138 -0.05 1.86 -21.86
N SER A 139 -1.04 2.39 -21.14
CA SER A 139 -0.83 3.29 -19.99
C SER A 139 -1.36 2.74 -18.67
N PHE A 140 -2.32 1.81 -18.69
CA PHE A 140 -2.95 1.32 -17.46
C PHE A 140 -2.66 -0.15 -17.22
N SER A 141 -2.27 -0.46 -16.00
CA SER A 141 -2.07 -1.83 -15.51
C SER A 141 -2.88 -2.06 -14.23
N PHE A 142 -3.55 -3.20 -14.16
CA PHE A 142 -4.13 -3.71 -12.93
C PHE A 142 -3.04 -4.43 -12.14
N ILE A 143 -2.83 -4.01 -10.89
CA ILE A 143 -1.77 -4.55 -10.02
C ILE A 143 -2.39 -5.37 -8.92
N THR A 144 -1.81 -6.52 -8.65
CA THR A 144 -2.09 -7.28 -7.43
C THR A 144 -0.79 -7.73 -6.79
N LYS A 145 -0.67 -7.55 -5.48
CA LYS A 145 0.43 -8.08 -4.66
C LYS A 145 -0.17 -9.17 -3.77
N VAL A 146 0.53 -10.31 -3.64
CA VAL A 146 0.01 -11.49 -2.94
C VAL A 146 1.01 -11.90 -1.87
N GLY A 147 0.60 -11.81 -0.61
CA GLY A 147 1.39 -12.25 0.52
C GLY A 147 2.60 -11.37 0.84
N PHE A 148 3.37 -11.86 1.79
CA PHE A 148 4.57 -11.20 2.31
C PHE A 148 5.57 -12.25 2.78
N THR A 149 6.85 -12.00 2.55
CA THR A 149 7.95 -12.79 3.10
C THR A 149 8.97 -11.84 3.70
N GLY A 150 9.22 -11.93 5.01
CA GLY A 150 10.14 -11.02 5.65
C GLY A 150 9.98 -10.96 7.16
N TYR A 151 10.40 -9.84 7.73
CA TYR A 151 10.30 -9.52 9.14
C TYR A 151 9.34 -8.34 9.35
N ARG A 152 8.52 -8.42 10.38
CA ARG A 152 7.65 -7.34 10.88
C ARG A 152 7.83 -7.16 12.36
N ASP A 153 7.67 -5.91 12.81
CA ASP A 153 7.70 -5.49 14.20
C ASP A 153 6.64 -4.39 14.37
N ASP A 154 5.53 -4.71 15.03
CA ASP A 154 4.38 -3.81 15.24
C ASP A 154 3.85 -3.11 13.97
N TYR A 155 4.20 -3.58 12.77
CA TYR A 155 3.78 -2.95 11.52
C TYR A 155 2.27 -3.00 11.37
N PHE A 156 1.63 -1.82 11.36
CA PHE A 156 0.17 -1.64 11.50
C PHE A 156 -0.40 -2.34 12.75
N ARG A 157 0.38 -2.41 13.85
CA ARG A 157 0.02 -3.13 15.09
C ARG A 157 -0.18 -4.63 14.88
N GLY A 158 0.45 -5.16 13.85
CA GLY A 158 0.45 -6.59 13.58
C GLY A 158 1.37 -7.37 14.51
N ALA A 159 1.40 -8.68 14.34
CA ALA A 159 2.28 -9.55 15.09
C ALA A 159 3.75 -9.36 14.69
N ASP A 160 4.64 -9.52 15.68
CA ASP A 160 6.09 -9.46 15.50
C ASP A 160 6.63 -10.81 15.03
N GLY A 161 7.62 -10.76 14.18
CA GLY A 161 8.31 -11.97 13.75
C GLY A 161 8.74 -11.96 12.30
N PHE A 162 9.29 -13.09 11.89
CA PHE A 162 9.63 -13.32 10.49
C PHE A 162 8.88 -14.54 9.96
N GLY A 163 8.54 -14.51 8.67
CA GLY A 163 7.79 -15.61 8.08
C GLY A 163 7.42 -15.38 6.63
N VAL A 164 6.58 -16.27 6.14
CA VAL A 164 5.98 -16.24 4.82
C VAL A 164 4.48 -16.34 4.99
N THR A 165 3.75 -15.37 4.44
CA THR A 165 2.29 -15.42 4.32
C THR A 165 1.90 -15.38 2.85
N LEU A 166 1.07 -16.33 2.43
CA LEU A 166 0.50 -16.43 1.10
C LEU A 166 -0.98 -16.81 1.29
N ASP A 167 -1.78 -15.87 1.71
CA ASP A 167 -3.19 -16.05 1.97
C ASP A 167 -4.04 -14.95 1.33
N GLY A 168 -5.35 -15.15 1.32
CA GLY A 168 -6.30 -14.20 0.75
C GLY A 168 -6.42 -12.89 1.53
N GLU A 169 -5.97 -12.84 2.77
CA GLU A 169 -6.02 -11.64 3.63
C GLU A 169 -4.90 -10.65 3.29
N ASN A 170 -3.82 -11.13 2.66
CA ASN A 170 -2.67 -10.32 2.27
C ASN A 170 -2.66 -9.99 0.76
N ILE A 171 -3.82 -10.00 0.11
CA ILE A 171 -3.95 -9.56 -1.29
C ILE A 171 -4.22 -8.07 -1.31
N SER A 172 -3.37 -7.32 -2.00
CA SER A 172 -3.64 -5.93 -2.35
C SER A 172 -3.96 -5.78 -3.83
N ILE A 173 -4.88 -4.89 -4.14
CA ILE A 173 -5.34 -4.62 -5.50
C ILE A 173 -5.21 -3.13 -5.78
N GLY A 174 -4.68 -2.79 -6.93
CA GLY A 174 -4.48 -1.41 -7.34
C GLY A 174 -4.48 -1.24 -8.86
N ILE A 175 -4.31 0.00 -9.27
CA ILE A 175 -4.15 0.39 -10.66
C ILE A 175 -2.92 1.28 -10.73
N ASP A 176 -2.04 1.00 -11.69
CA ASP A 176 -0.90 1.83 -12.04
C ASP A 176 -1.14 2.49 -13.40
N TYR A 177 -0.78 3.75 -13.50
CA TYR A 177 -0.73 4.53 -14.73
C TYR A 177 0.74 4.78 -15.07
N GLU A 178 1.18 4.24 -16.22
CA GLU A 178 2.51 4.48 -16.80
C GLU A 178 2.40 5.65 -17.79
N PHE A 179 3.31 6.61 -17.66
CA PHE A 179 3.32 7.82 -18.48
C PHE A 179 3.96 7.60 -19.85
#